data_308744699702ca60faf390fdf4ca9f99
#
_entry.id   308744699702ca60faf390fdf4ca9f99
#
_cell.length_a   1.000
_cell.length_b   1.000
_cell.length_c   1.000
_cell.angle_alpha   90.00
_cell.angle_beta   90.00
_cell.angle_gamma   90.00
#
_symmetry.space_group_name_H-M   'P 1'
#
loop_
_entity.id
_entity.type
_entity.pdbx_description
1 polymer ?
#
loop_
_entity_poly.entity_id
_entity_poly.type
_entity_poly.pdbx_seq_one_letter_code
_entity_poly.pdbx_strand_id
1 'polypeptide(L)'
;MTGLRSQATGPRIADGWPRAFWLWLTNPYDYLWIVHHHSMRPLNRQLRFALAAATTMMALGSVLALLSSRGPRGVWGTAITLVILVLQAIVVVAIMRLPMPRTARRARAYFVGLLIFGDLGVAAVMLTLPPLDGAFGCVLLALTSTICVYFVSARWVVAHLTFAFWFIVLSAWRVARTDVVDLFGVGSGAVAMLTAVCGAPIASHVAWTLLSADARQSVRDPLTGLRNRRGVEAGLEVTWSRARSSAAMVAVVVVDVDDFKSVNDTHGHDEGDEVLQRLAGAMLAASGQGAVVGRTGGEEFMAILVGTREELVERIDAMAPALRVPAGPVGTGAPVLSVSVSVGAAVIVQPSSPRRSGDDFREAQRRADGLMYEAKRAGGDRAAIADL
;
A
#
# COMPACT_ATOMS: atom_id res chain seq x y z
N MET A 1 21.03 -23.19 -22.00
CA MET A 1 19.72 -23.73 -21.57
C MET A 1 19.64 -23.65 -20.06
N THR A 2 18.80 -22.81 -19.54
CA THR A 2 18.20 -22.73 -18.20
C THR A 2 17.73 -21.29 -18.05
N GLY A 3 16.54 -20.96 -18.37
CA GLY A 3 15.35 -20.96 -17.55
C GLY A 3 15.11 -19.59 -16.94
N LEU A 4 14.81 -18.55 -17.77
CA LEU A 4 14.15 -17.31 -17.31
C LEU A 4 12.72 -17.68 -16.86
N ARG A 5 12.54 -17.96 -15.57
CA ARG A 5 11.21 -18.05 -14.96
C ARG A 5 10.71 -16.63 -14.71
N SER A 6 9.78 -16.22 -15.55
CA SER A 6 8.80 -15.19 -15.34
C SER A 6 8.30 -15.19 -13.87
N GLN A 7 8.68 -14.18 -13.09
CA GLN A 7 8.05 -13.90 -11.80
C GLN A 7 6.88 -12.92 -12.00
N ALA A 8 5.82 -13.36 -12.64
CA ALA A 8 4.57 -12.61 -12.74
C ALA A 8 3.41 -13.56 -13.04
N THR A 9 3.16 -14.49 -12.12
CA THR A 9 1.84 -15.14 -12.09
C THR A 9 1.45 -15.30 -10.63
N GLY A 10 0.40 -14.59 -10.22
CA GLY A 10 -0.31 -14.93 -9.02
C GLY A 10 -0.69 -16.42 -9.04
N PRO A 11 -0.97 -17.07 -7.88
CA PRO A 11 -1.17 -18.50 -7.81
C PRO A 11 -2.31 -18.89 -8.77
N ARG A 12 -1.97 -19.65 -9.81
CA ARG A 12 -2.99 -20.27 -10.66
C ARG A 12 -3.65 -21.38 -9.82
N ILE A 13 -4.98 -21.44 -9.85
CA ILE A 13 -5.79 -22.47 -9.16
C ILE A 13 -5.35 -23.91 -9.54
N ALA A 14 -4.63 -24.07 -10.65
CA ALA A 14 -4.05 -25.33 -11.10
C ALA A 14 -2.87 -25.88 -10.27
N ASP A 15 -2.28 -25.08 -9.35
CA ASP A 15 -1.07 -25.50 -8.61
C ASP A 15 -1.36 -26.30 -7.30
N GLY A 16 -2.62 -26.63 -7.01
CA GLY A 16 -3.04 -27.35 -5.82
C GLY A 16 -3.13 -26.45 -4.57
N TRP A 17 -4.13 -26.69 -3.74
CA TRP A 17 -4.46 -25.90 -2.54
C TRP A 17 -3.28 -25.71 -1.56
N PRO A 18 -2.44 -26.72 -1.26
CA PRO A 18 -1.35 -26.55 -0.29
C PRO A 18 -0.28 -25.58 -0.77
N ARG A 19 0.02 -25.56 -2.07
CA ARG A 19 1.01 -24.65 -2.65
C ARG A 19 0.51 -23.21 -2.72
N ALA A 20 -0.76 -23.03 -3.07
CA ALA A 20 -1.40 -21.71 -3.07
C ALA A 20 -1.46 -21.12 -1.66
N PHE A 21 -1.82 -21.92 -0.65
CA PHE A 21 -1.79 -21.53 0.76
C PHE A 21 -0.39 -21.17 1.25
N TRP A 22 0.64 -21.96 0.90
CA TRP A 22 2.02 -21.69 1.28
C TRP A 22 2.54 -20.39 0.64
N LEU A 23 2.25 -20.18 -0.63
CA LEU A 23 2.59 -18.92 -1.32
C LEU A 23 1.89 -17.72 -0.68
N TRP A 24 0.61 -17.83 -0.34
CA TRP A 24 -0.13 -16.79 0.37
C TRP A 24 0.49 -16.51 1.75
N LEU A 25 0.81 -17.53 2.52
CA LEU A 25 1.40 -17.43 3.86
C LEU A 25 2.79 -16.78 3.83
N THR A 26 3.59 -17.05 2.79
CA THR A 26 4.98 -16.58 2.66
C THR A 26 5.12 -15.29 1.86
N ASN A 27 4.04 -14.82 1.22
CA ASN A 27 4.08 -13.61 0.41
C ASN A 27 4.48 -12.39 1.27
N PRO A 28 5.52 -11.63 0.86
CA PRO A 28 5.92 -10.44 1.59
C PRO A 28 4.80 -9.39 1.55
N TYR A 29 4.44 -8.91 2.73
CA TYR A 29 3.41 -7.89 2.88
C TYR A 29 4.03 -6.50 2.83
N ASP A 30 3.56 -5.66 1.93
CA ASP A 30 4.06 -4.30 1.79
C ASP A 30 3.35 -3.34 2.75
N TYR A 31 3.93 -3.20 3.95
CA TYR A 31 3.42 -2.31 5.00
C TYR A 31 3.48 -0.83 4.62
N LEU A 32 4.37 -0.43 3.70
CA LEU A 32 4.50 0.97 3.29
C LEU A 32 3.46 1.35 2.24
N TRP A 33 3.05 0.40 1.41
CA TRP A 33 2.06 0.66 0.37
C TRP A 33 0.76 1.22 0.96
N ILE A 34 0.27 0.62 2.07
CA ILE A 34 -0.97 1.05 2.73
C ILE A 34 -0.86 2.47 3.29
N VAL A 35 0.31 2.83 3.85
CA VAL A 35 0.51 4.11 4.55
C VAL A 35 0.84 5.25 3.58
N HIS A 36 1.49 4.95 2.45
CA HIS A 36 2.06 5.96 1.55
C HIS A 36 1.42 5.98 0.16
N HIS A 37 0.58 5.02 -0.18
CA HIS A 37 -0.09 5.04 -1.49
C HIS A 37 -0.98 6.28 -1.60
N HIS A 38 -0.90 6.98 -2.75
CA HIS A 38 -1.63 8.24 -3.00
C HIS A 38 -3.11 8.16 -2.65
N SER A 39 -3.78 7.08 -3.06
CA SER A 39 -5.20 6.85 -2.76
C SER A 39 -5.50 6.65 -1.27
N MET A 40 -4.48 6.36 -0.44
CA MET A 40 -4.64 6.12 1.00
C MET A 40 -4.28 7.33 1.87
N ARG A 41 -3.59 8.34 1.32
CA ARG A 41 -3.24 9.55 2.08
C ARG A 41 -4.47 10.27 2.68
N PRO A 42 -5.55 10.53 1.92
CA PRO A 42 -6.75 11.13 2.50
C PRO A 42 -7.42 10.23 3.53
N LEU A 43 -7.26 8.91 3.42
CA LEU A 43 -7.82 7.90 4.32
C LEU A 43 -7.02 7.71 5.61
N ASN A 44 -5.77 8.20 5.71
CA ASN A 44 -4.94 8.06 6.90
C ASN A 44 -5.60 8.67 8.16
N ARG A 45 -6.31 9.78 8.01
CA ARG A 45 -7.05 10.40 9.13
C ARG A 45 -8.22 9.51 9.56
N GLN A 46 -9.00 9.03 8.60
CA GLN A 46 -10.14 8.13 8.86
C GLN A 46 -9.66 6.81 9.46
N LEU A 47 -8.55 6.25 8.97
CA LEU A 47 -7.94 5.06 9.53
C LEU A 47 -7.56 5.26 11.00
N ARG A 48 -6.92 6.37 11.35
CA ARG A 48 -6.57 6.69 12.74
C ARG A 48 -7.82 6.80 13.61
N PHE A 49 -8.86 7.44 13.11
CA PHE A 49 -10.15 7.52 13.82
C PHE A 49 -10.76 6.12 14.00
N ALA A 50 -10.75 5.26 13.00
CA ALA A 50 -11.28 3.90 13.09
C ALA A 50 -10.51 3.05 14.11
N LEU A 51 -9.18 3.10 14.10
CA LEU A 51 -8.32 2.39 15.07
C LEU A 51 -8.54 2.92 16.51
N ALA A 52 -8.63 4.25 16.67
CA ALA A 52 -8.93 4.86 17.95
C ALA A 52 -10.33 4.51 18.45
N ALA A 53 -11.34 4.53 17.57
CA ALA A 53 -12.71 4.14 17.90
C ALA A 53 -12.78 2.66 18.33
N ALA A 54 -12.13 1.74 17.60
CA ALA A 54 -12.07 0.33 17.97
C ALA A 54 -11.45 0.13 19.36
N THR A 55 -10.32 0.80 19.64
CA THR A 55 -9.67 0.73 20.95
C THR A 55 -10.54 1.36 22.05
N THR A 56 -11.25 2.46 21.73
CA THR A 56 -12.20 3.11 22.67
C THR A 56 -13.40 2.19 22.99
N MET A 57 -13.91 1.46 22.00
CA MET A 57 -14.97 0.47 22.23
C MET A 57 -14.52 -0.64 23.17
N MET A 58 -13.27 -1.13 23.03
CA MET A 58 -12.69 -2.09 23.97
C MET A 58 -12.54 -1.49 25.39
N ALA A 59 -12.11 -0.22 25.48
CA ALA A 59 -12.00 0.51 26.74
C ALA A 59 -13.39 0.69 27.41
N LEU A 60 -14.41 1.02 26.63
CA LEU A 60 -15.80 1.08 27.13
C LEU A 60 -16.25 -0.27 27.70
N GLY A 61 -15.93 -1.38 27.03
CA GLY A 61 -16.18 -2.73 27.55
C GLY A 61 -15.51 -2.95 28.91
N SER A 62 -14.26 -2.51 29.07
CA SER A 62 -13.53 -2.59 30.35
C SER A 62 -14.18 -1.72 31.45
N VAL A 63 -14.63 -0.51 31.11
CA VAL A 63 -15.39 0.38 32.04
C VAL A 63 -16.70 -0.28 32.48
N LEU A 64 -17.48 -0.77 31.54
CA LEU A 64 -18.76 -1.43 31.83
C LEU A 64 -18.56 -2.68 32.69
N ALA A 65 -17.47 -3.44 32.44
CA ALA A 65 -17.10 -4.58 33.27
C ALA A 65 -16.79 -4.16 34.71
N LEU A 66 -16.07 -3.06 34.92
CA LEU A 66 -15.77 -2.54 36.27
C LEU A 66 -17.00 -2.02 37.01
N LEU A 67 -17.98 -1.46 36.29
CA LEU A 67 -19.22 -0.94 36.88
C LEU A 67 -20.28 -2.03 37.10
N SER A 68 -20.11 -3.21 36.51
CA SER A 68 -21.06 -4.34 36.64
C SER A 68 -21.03 -4.94 38.03
N SER A 69 -22.18 -5.30 38.57
CA SER A 69 -22.32 -6.08 39.78
C SER A 69 -21.69 -7.49 39.63
N ARG A 70 -21.54 -7.97 38.39
CA ARG A 70 -20.85 -9.22 38.02
C ARG A 70 -19.43 -8.94 37.47
N GLY A 71 -18.81 -7.85 37.89
CA GLY A 71 -17.52 -7.39 37.39
C GLY A 71 -16.34 -8.32 37.69
N PRO A 72 -15.10 -7.84 37.48
CA PRO A 72 -13.89 -8.61 37.68
C PRO A 72 -13.80 -9.23 39.08
N ARG A 73 -13.39 -10.48 39.15
CA ARG A 73 -13.34 -11.24 40.44
C ARG A 73 -12.08 -10.87 41.24
N GLY A 74 -12.33 -10.44 42.48
CA GLY A 74 -11.27 -10.13 43.46
C GLY A 74 -10.38 -8.92 43.10
N VAL A 75 -9.48 -8.60 43.99
CA VAL A 75 -8.59 -7.44 43.87
C VAL A 75 -7.71 -7.50 42.61
N TRP A 76 -7.21 -8.69 42.30
CA TRP A 76 -6.34 -8.89 41.11
C TRP A 76 -7.10 -8.71 39.80
N GLY A 77 -8.34 -9.22 39.71
CA GLY A 77 -9.16 -9.05 38.51
C GLY A 77 -9.46 -7.57 38.25
N THR A 78 -9.82 -6.83 39.28
CA THR A 78 -10.04 -5.37 39.19
C THR A 78 -8.76 -4.65 38.84
N ALA A 79 -7.63 -4.98 39.43
CA ALA A 79 -6.33 -4.35 39.11
C ALA A 79 -5.91 -4.60 37.66
N ILE A 80 -6.04 -5.84 37.16
CA ILE A 80 -5.74 -6.16 35.75
C ILE A 80 -6.62 -5.34 34.82
N THR A 81 -7.92 -5.28 35.07
CA THR A 81 -8.85 -4.52 34.21
C THR A 81 -8.55 -3.02 34.20
N LEU A 82 -8.20 -2.45 35.38
CA LEU A 82 -7.79 -1.05 35.48
C LEU A 82 -6.47 -0.77 34.70
N VAL A 83 -5.49 -1.64 34.84
CA VAL A 83 -4.22 -1.51 34.09
C VAL A 83 -4.47 -1.57 32.58
N ILE A 84 -5.29 -2.52 32.10
CA ILE A 84 -5.64 -2.62 30.69
C ILE A 84 -6.40 -1.37 30.22
N LEU A 85 -7.33 -0.84 31.02
CA LEU A 85 -8.06 0.38 30.71
C LEU A 85 -7.13 1.60 30.56
N VAL A 86 -6.17 1.76 31.44
CA VAL A 86 -5.15 2.83 31.37
C VAL A 86 -4.30 2.66 30.12
N LEU A 87 -3.84 1.44 29.82
CA LEU A 87 -3.05 1.17 28.61
C LEU A 87 -3.87 1.44 27.33
N GLN A 88 -5.16 1.09 27.30
CA GLN A 88 -6.06 1.40 26.18
C GLN A 88 -6.18 2.92 25.99
N ALA A 89 -6.33 3.70 27.03
CA ALA A 89 -6.37 5.15 26.95
C ALA A 89 -5.05 5.74 26.41
N ILE A 90 -3.90 5.23 26.87
CA ILE A 90 -2.58 5.61 26.33
C ILE A 90 -2.49 5.28 24.83
N VAL A 91 -2.92 4.10 24.42
CA VAL A 91 -2.89 3.68 23.02
C VAL A 91 -3.80 4.57 22.15
N VAL A 92 -4.99 4.93 22.61
CA VAL A 92 -5.87 5.86 21.89
C VAL A 92 -5.19 7.22 21.69
N VAL A 93 -4.59 7.76 22.75
CA VAL A 93 -3.84 9.04 22.66
C VAL A 93 -2.65 8.90 21.71
N ALA A 94 -1.92 7.80 21.78
CA ALA A 94 -0.78 7.53 20.89
C ALA A 94 -1.24 7.45 19.40
N ILE A 95 -2.31 6.73 19.10
CA ILE A 95 -2.90 6.65 17.75
C ILE A 95 -3.26 8.04 17.24
N MET A 96 -3.83 8.89 18.10
CA MET A 96 -4.30 10.22 17.71
C MET A 96 -3.19 11.27 17.59
N ARG A 97 -2.10 11.14 18.38
CA ARG A 97 -1.04 12.16 18.46
C ARG A 97 0.20 11.80 17.64
N LEU A 98 0.60 10.52 17.59
CA LEU A 98 1.81 10.12 16.89
C LEU A 98 1.60 10.07 15.37
N PRO A 99 2.62 10.50 14.58
CA PRO A 99 2.54 10.38 13.12
C PRO A 99 2.55 8.91 12.67
N MET A 100 1.94 8.64 11.51
CA MET A 100 2.00 7.32 10.90
C MET A 100 3.45 6.90 10.61
N PRO A 101 3.78 5.60 10.75
CA PRO A 101 5.15 5.12 10.55
C PRO A 101 5.65 5.36 9.13
N ARG A 102 6.88 5.86 9.00
CA ARG A 102 7.51 6.16 7.71
C ARG A 102 8.39 5.03 7.15
N THR A 103 8.61 3.96 7.90
CA THR A 103 9.43 2.82 7.46
C THR A 103 8.66 1.51 7.61
N ALA A 104 8.90 0.53 6.72
CA ALA A 104 8.23 -0.77 6.73
C ALA A 104 8.38 -1.50 8.09
N ARG A 105 9.57 -1.42 8.71
CA ARG A 105 9.83 -2.03 10.02
C ARG A 105 8.96 -1.40 11.12
N ARG A 106 8.85 -0.07 11.15
CA ARG A 106 8.02 0.65 12.14
C ARG A 106 6.53 0.44 11.87
N ALA A 107 6.10 0.43 10.61
CA ALA A 107 4.71 0.16 10.25
C ALA A 107 4.30 -1.26 10.67
N ARG A 108 5.14 -2.26 10.39
CA ARG A 108 4.92 -3.63 10.88
C ARG A 108 4.81 -3.69 12.39
N ALA A 109 5.77 -3.09 13.13
CA ALA A 109 5.76 -3.08 14.59
C ALA A 109 4.50 -2.40 15.14
N TYR A 110 4.05 -1.31 14.51
CA TYR A 110 2.85 -0.58 14.89
C TYR A 110 1.58 -1.44 14.76
N PHE A 111 1.30 -2.01 13.57
CA PHE A 111 0.08 -2.78 13.36
C PHE A 111 0.08 -4.12 14.08
N VAL A 112 1.21 -4.82 14.10
CA VAL A 112 1.36 -6.08 14.85
C VAL A 112 1.27 -5.81 16.35
N GLY A 113 1.85 -4.73 16.84
CA GLY A 113 1.75 -4.31 18.23
C GLY A 113 0.32 -4.03 18.66
N LEU A 114 -0.46 -3.31 17.83
CA LEU A 114 -1.89 -3.07 18.09
C LEU A 114 -2.70 -4.36 18.11
N LEU A 115 -2.42 -5.30 17.20
CA LEU A 115 -3.07 -6.60 17.17
C LEU A 115 -2.82 -7.40 18.47
N ILE A 116 -1.54 -7.58 18.82
CA ILE A 116 -1.16 -8.35 20.01
C ILE A 116 -1.72 -7.69 21.28
N PHE A 117 -1.63 -6.35 21.36
CA PHE A 117 -2.18 -5.59 22.48
C PHE A 117 -3.70 -5.79 22.61
N GLY A 118 -4.43 -5.75 21.49
CA GLY A 118 -5.88 -5.96 21.48
C GLY A 118 -6.25 -7.38 21.90
N ASP A 119 -5.60 -8.40 21.32
CA ASP A 119 -5.88 -9.81 21.64
C ASP A 119 -5.61 -10.15 23.11
N LEU A 120 -4.41 -9.76 23.59
CA LEU A 120 -4.03 -10.03 24.98
C LEU A 120 -4.84 -9.18 25.97
N GLY A 121 -5.17 -7.94 25.60
CA GLY A 121 -6.00 -7.06 26.41
C GLY A 121 -7.42 -7.59 26.60
N VAL A 122 -8.06 -8.03 25.50
CA VAL A 122 -9.38 -8.67 25.56
C VAL A 122 -9.30 -9.94 26.42
N ALA A 123 -8.35 -10.83 26.16
CA ALA A 123 -8.20 -12.07 26.91
C ALA A 123 -7.99 -11.82 28.41
N ALA A 124 -7.11 -10.87 28.75
CA ALA A 124 -6.81 -10.53 30.15
C ALA A 124 -8.06 -10.08 30.90
N VAL A 125 -8.86 -9.18 30.32
CA VAL A 125 -10.11 -8.72 30.94
C VAL A 125 -11.15 -9.83 31.01
N MET A 126 -11.38 -10.58 29.93
CA MET A 126 -12.40 -11.62 29.87
C MET A 126 -12.13 -12.78 30.85
N LEU A 127 -10.86 -13.07 31.12
CA LEU A 127 -10.49 -14.09 32.12
C LEU A 127 -10.79 -13.67 33.57
N THR A 128 -10.88 -12.37 33.84
CA THR A 128 -11.24 -11.85 35.18
C THR A 128 -12.73 -11.90 35.44
N LEU A 129 -13.57 -12.01 34.41
CA LEU A 129 -15.03 -12.01 34.51
C LEU A 129 -15.58 -13.40 34.82
N PRO A 130 -16.84 -13.49 35.30
CA PRO A 130 -17.58 -14.72 35.36
C PRO A 130 -17.60 -15.42 33.98
N PRO A 131 -17.62 -16.76 33.91
CA PRO A 131 -17.44 -17.48 32.65
C PRO A 131 -18.38 -17.05 31.52
N LEU A 132 -19.66 -16.87 31.81
CA LEU A 132 -20.66 -16.48 30.81
C LEU A 132 -20.40 -15.04 30.28
N ASP A 133 -20.15 -14.09 31.18
CA ASP A 133 -19.89 -12.69 30.81
C ASP A 133 -18.57 -12.56 30.05
N GLY A 134 -17.54 -13.30 30.45
CA GLY A 134 -16.28 -13.38 29.73
C GLY A 134 -16.41 -14.03 28.35
N ALA A 135 -17.27 -15.05 28.20
CA ALA A 135 -17.54 -15.67 26.91
C ALA A 135 -18.18 -14.66 25.92
N PHE A 136 -19.19 -13.90 26.33
CA PHE A 136 -19.80 -12.86 25.49
C PHE A 136 -18.78 -11.80 25.08
N GLY A 137 -17.87 -11.44 25.97
CA GLY A 137 -16.82 -10.44 25.67
C GLY A 137 -15.83 -10.89 24.58
N CYS A 138 -15.74 -12.20 24.26
CA CYS A 138 -14.89 -12.70 23.17
C CYS A 138 -15.26 -12.10 21.81
N VAL A 139 -16.48 -11.60 21.62
CA VAL A 139 -16.90 -10.90 20.39
C VAL A 139 -16.02 -9.68 20.11
N LEU A 140 -15.41 -9.07 21.13
CA LEU A 140 -14.49 -7.94 20.96
C LEU A 140 -13.20 -8.31 20.16
N LEU A 141 -12.86 -9.60 20.06
CA LEU A 141 -11.80 -10.07 19.16
C LEU A 141 -12.12 -9.79 17.69
N ALA A 142 -13.39 -9.57 17.32
CA ALA A 142 -13.75 -9.15 15.97
C ALA A 142 -13.18 -7.75 15.62
N LEU A 143 -12.94 -6.88 16.61
CA LEU A 143 -12.31 -5.57 16.39
C LEU A 143 -10.82 -5.74 16.04
N THR A 144 -10.10 -6.65 16.69
CA THR A 144 -8.70 -6.96 16.36
C THR A 144 -8.60 -7.70 15.02
N SER A 145 -9.59 -8.53 14.67
CA SER A 145 -9.69 -9.17 13.36
C SER A 145 -9.72 -8.16 12.21
N THR A 146 -10.32 -6.98 12.41
CA THR A 146 -10.33 -5.91 11.40
C THR A 146 -8.92 -5.40 11.10
N ILE A 147 -8.04 -5.30 12.11
CA ILE A 147 -6.63 -4.95 11.92
C ILE A 147 -5.92 -6.03 11.09
N CYS A 148 -6.22 -7.30 11.37
CA CYS A 148 -5.66 -8.43 10.64
C CYS A 148 -5.98 -8.39 9.15
N VAL A 149 -7.22 -8.10 8.80
CA VAL A 149 -7.70 -8.14 7.41
C VAL A 149 -6.90 -7.21 6.51
N TYR A 150 -6.62 -5.99 6.98
CA TYR A 150 -6.12 -4.91 6.14
C TYR A 150 -4.65 -4.54 6.38
N PHE A 151 -4.09 -4.83 7.56
CA PHE A 151 -2.85 -4.18 8.00
C PHE A 151 -1.74 -5.13 8.41
N VAL A 152 -1.93 -6.45 8.38
CA VAL A 152 -0.88 -7.41 8.73
C VAL A 152 -0.73 -8.51 7.68
N SER A 153 0.44 -9.17 7.68
CA SER A 153 0.70 -10.28 6.77
C SER A 153 -0.11 -11.53 7.14
N ALA A 154 -0.30 -12.43 6.18
CA ALA A 154 -1.03 -13.68 6.33
C ALA A 154 -0.62 -14.50 7.57
N ARG A 155 0.66 -14.49 7.94
CA ARG A 155 1.17 -15.18 9.14
C ARG A 155 0.52 -14.65 10.42
N TRP A 156 0.32 -13.35 10.52
CA TRP A 156 -0.31 -12.72 11.67
C TRP A 156 -1.82 -12.92 11.66
N VAL A 157 -2.44 -13.02 10.48
CA VAL A 157 -3.86 -13.43 10.36
C VAL A 157 -4.04 -14.85 10.92
N VAL A 158 -3.19 -15.80 10.50
CA VAL A 158 -3.24 -17.18 11.01
C VAL A 158 -2.98 -17.21 12.53
N ALA A 159 -2.00 -16.47 13.03
CA ALA A 159 -1.71 -16.40 14.46
C ALA A 159 -2.91 -15.88 15.26
N HIS A 160 -3.52 -14.77 14.81
CA HIS A 160 -4.73 -14.21 15.43
C HIS A 160 -5.91 -15.18 15.41
N LEU A 161 -6.21 -15.78 14.27
CA LEU A 161 -7.33 -16.74 14.16
C LEU A 161 -7.13 -17.97 15.03
N THR A 162 -5.87 -18.46 15.12
CA THR A 162 -5.52 -19.57 16.02
C THR A 162 -5.71 -19.18 17.48
N PHE A 163 -5.24 -17.97 17.85
CA PHE A 163 -5.44 -17.44 19.20
C PHE A 163 -6.92 -17.28 19.52
N ALA A 164 -7.70 -16.64 18.65
CA ALA A 164 -9.12 -16.42 18.85
C ALA A 164 -9.90 -17.74 18.97
N PHE A 165 -9.60 -18.72 18.11
CA PHE A 165 -10.20 -20.05 18.16
C PHE A 165 -9.99 -20.71 19.54
N TRP A 166 -8.74 -20.81 19.98
CA TRP A 166 -8.44 -21.46 21.25
C TRP A 166 -8.97 -20.68 22.45
N PHE A 167 -8.99 -19.34 22.36
CA PHE A 167 -9.56 -18.52 23.44
C PHE A 167 -11.08 -18.67 23.55
N ILE A 168 -11.80 -18.77 22.42
CA ILE A 168 -13.25 -19.06 22.42
C ILE A 168 -13.52 -20.45 22.94
N VAL A 169 -12.72 -21.46 22.53
CA VAL A 169 -12.84 -22.83 23.07
C VAL A 169 -12.61 -22.86 24.59
N LEU A 170 -11.59 -22.18 25.09
CA LEU A 170 -11.32 -22.02 26.51
C LEU A 170 -12.51 -21.36 27.24
N SER A 171 -13.07 -20.31 26.67
CA SER A 171 -14.20 -19.60 27.23
C SER A 171 -15.46 -20.46 27.26
N ALA A 172 -15.74 -21.17 26.18
CA ALA A 172 -16.84 -22.17 26.13
C ALA A 172 -16.66 -23.28 27.18
N TRP A 173 -15.44 -23.79 27.33
CA TRP A 173 -15.13 -24.80 28.36
C TRP A 173 -15.35 -24.26 29.79
N ARG A 174 -14.98 -22.98 30.06
CA ARG A 174 -15.25 -22.32 31.34
C ARG A 174 -16.74 -22.21 31.60
N VAL A 175 -17.56 -21.90 30.59
CA VAL A 175 -19.05 -21.85 30.74
C VAL A 175 -19.61 -23.23 30.95
N ALA A 176 -19.17 -24.24 30.22
CA ALA A 176 -19.62 -25.64 30.38
C ALA A 176 -19.33 -26.22 31.77
N ARG A 177 -18.39 -25.64 32.55
CA ARG A 177 -18.12 -26.00 33.95
C ARG A 177 -19.09 -25.34 34.94
N THR A 178 -20.04 -24.56 34.45
CA THR A 178 -21.09 -23.94 35.24
C THR A 178 -22.43 -24.60 34.86
N ASP A 179 -23.34 -24.71 35.78
CA ASP A 179 -24.68 -25.26 35.52
C ASP A 179 -25.66 -24.17 34.96
N VAL A 180 -25.10 -23.09 34.37
CA VAL A 180 -25.90 -21.95 33.92
C VAL A 180 -26.49 -22.17 32.53
N VAL A 181 -25.77 -22.91 31.66
CA VAL A 181 -26.15 -23.17 30.27
C VAL A 181 -25.90 -24.63 29.95
N ASP A 182 -26.81 -25.28 29.24
CA ASP A 182 -26.63 -26.65 28.78
C ASP A 182 -25.55 -26.76 27.70
N LEU A 183 -25.10 -27.96 27.41
CA LEU A 183 -24.03 -28.25 26.47
C LEU A 183 -24.35 -27.76 25.05
N PHE A 184 -25.61 -27.85 24.62
CA PHE A 184 -26.05 -27.40 23.30
C PHE A 184 -26.04 -25.86 23.20
N GLY A 185 -26.47 -25.15 24.26
CA GLY A 185 -26.41 -23.72 24.38
C GLY A 185 -24.95 -23.19 24.36
N VAL A 186 -24.04 -23.85 25.08
CA VAL A 186 -22.60 -23.53 25.03
C VAL A 186 -22.05 -23.74 23.63
N GLY A 187 -22.38 -24.86 22.97
CA GLY A 187 -21.94 -25.14 21.60
C GLY A 187 -22.45 -24.13 20.58
N SER A 188 -23.74 -23.80 20.64
CA SER A 188 -24.32 -22.80 19.71
C SER A 188 -23.70 -21.40 19.89
N GLY A 189 -23.47 -20.98 21.15
CA GLY A 189 -22.77 -19.72 21.44
C GLY A 189 -21.34 -19.69 20.92
N ALA A 190 -20.60 -20.78 21.10
CA ALA A 190 -19.23 -20.89 20.58
C ALA A 190 -19.18 -20.81 19.04
N VAL A 191 -20.11 -21.51 18.35
CA VAL A 191 -20.21 -21.45 16.87
C VAL A 191 -20.54 -20.02 16.40
N ALA A 192 -21.51 -19.37 17.06
CA ALA A 192 -21.85 -17.97 16.73
C ALA A 192 -20.65 -17.04 16.88
N MET A 193 -19.90 -17.16 17.98
CA MET A 193 -18.68 -16.36 18.21
C MET A 193 -17.58 -16.66 17.20
N LEU A 194 -17.33 -17.94 16.90
CA LEU A 194 -16.36 -18.30 15.87
C LEU A 194 -16.75 -17.77 14.50
N THR A 195 -18.04 -17.81 14.16
CA THR A 195 -18.52 -17.23 12.89
C THR A 195 -18.31 -15.71 12.86
N ALA A 196 -18.62 -14.99 13.93
CA ALA A 196 -18.45 -13.54 14.01
C ALA A 196 -16.97 -13.12 14.00
N VAL A 197 -16.13 -13.81 14.77
CA VAL A 197 -14.71 -13.44 14.96
C VAL A 197 -13.83 -13.92 13.82
N CYS A 198 -14.11 -15.07 13.22
CA CYS A 198 -13.27 -15.68 12.18
C CYS A 198 -13.90 -15.59 10.78
N GLY A 199 -15.20 -15.79 10.65
CA GLY A 199 -15.86 -15.90 9.35
C GLY A 199 -15.84 -14.60 8.54
N ALA A 200 -16.33 -13.52 9.10
CA ALA A 200 -16.37 -12.23 8.43
C ALA A 200 -14.95 -11.69 8.08
N PRO A 201 -13.96 -11.75 8.98
CA PRO A 201 -12.59 -11.39 8.65
C PRO A 201 -11.95 -12.23 7.55
N ILE A 202 -12.16 -13.55 7.55
CA ILE A 202 -11.66 -14.42 6.48
C ILE A 202 -12.24 -14.01 5.13
N ALA A 203 -13.58 -13.85 5.05
CA ALA A 203 -14.26 -13.44 3.83
C ALA A 203 -13.75 -12.07 3.35
N SER A 204 -13.61 -11.11 4.27
CA SER A 204 -13.08 -9.77 3.96
C SER A 204 -11.61 -9.81 3.49
N HIS A 205 -10.77 -10.64 4.09
CA HIS A 205 -9.37 -10.81 3.69
C HIS A 205 -9.24 -11.42 2.30
N VAL A 206 -10.06 -12.43 1.99
CA VAL A 206 -10.13 -13.03 0.63
C VAL A 206 -10.59 -11.99 -0.38
N ALA A 207 -11.68 -11.27 -0.10
CA ALA A 207 -12.18 -10.20 -0.99
C ALA A 207 -11.12 -9.10 -1.20
N TRP A 208 -10.46 -8.65 -0.13
CA TRP A 208 -9.38 -7.67 -0.22
C TRP A 208 -8.20 -8.16 -1.07
N THR A 209 -7.81 -9.43 -0.89
CA THR A 209 -6.71 -10.03 -1.66
C THR A 209 -7.04 -10.08 -3.14
N LEU A 210 -8.27 -10.47 -3.51
CA LEU A 210 -8.74 -10.50 -4.90
C LEU A 210 -8.81 -9.09 -5.50
N LEU A 211 -9.46 -8.14 -4.82
CA LEU A 211 -9.58 -6.76 -5.27
C LEU A 211 -8.22 -6.05 -5.39
N SER A 212 -7.33 -6.28 -4.43
CA SER A 212 -5.98 -5.70 -4.48
C SER A 212 -5.10 -6.35 -5.57
N ALA A 213 -5.35 -7.59 -5.94
CA ALA A 213 -4.68 -8.24 -7.07
C ALA A 213 -5.07 -7.58 -8.39
N ASP A 214 -6.35 -7.29 -8.61
CA ASP A 214 -6.83 -6.56 -9.80
C ASP A 214 -6.25 -5.15 -9.87
N ALA A 215 -6.26 -4.41 -8.76
CA ALA A 215 -5.65 -3.08 -8.69
C ALA A 215 -4.13 -3.12 -8.96
N ARG A 216 -3.44 -4.18 -8.54
CA ARG A 216 -2.01 -4.39 -8.82
C ARG A 216 -1.75 -4.84 -10.28
N GLN A 217 -2.74 -5.39 -10.96
CA GLN A 217 -2.64 -5.75 -12.39
C GLN A 217 -2.92 -4.57 -13.31
N SER A 218 -3.45 -3.45 -12.79
CA SER A 218 -3.61 -2.23 -13.57
C SER A 218 -2.27 -1.81 -14.18
N VAL A 219 -2.25 -1.56 -15.47
CA VAL A 219 -1.09 -1.04 -16.22
C VAL A 219 -1.10 0.49 -16.31
N ARG A 220 -2.03 1.14 -15.65
CA ARG A 220 -2.20 2.60 -15.64
C ARG A 220 -2.01 3.19 -14.25
N ASP A 221 -1.51 4.42 -14.20
CA ASP A 221 -1.47 5.25 -13.00
C ASP A 221 -2.85 5.89 -12.77
N PRO A 222 -3.45 5.76 -11.58
CA PRO A 222 -4.81 6.24 -11.33
C PRO A 222 -4.94 7.76 -11.27
N LEU A 223 -3.85 8.50 -10.98
CA LEU A 223 -3.88 9.95 -10.91
C LEU A 223 -3.81 10.59 -12.28
N THR A 224 -2.88 10.11 -13.11
CA THR A 224 -2.54 10.74 -14.40
C THR A 224 -3.17 10.04 -15.60
N GLY A 225 -3.68 8.81 -15.44
CA GLY A 225 -4.18 7.98 -16.54
C GLY A 225 -3.09 7.44 -17.48
N LEU A 226 -1.84 7.85 -17.32
CA LEU A 226 -0.68 7.34 -18.05
C LEU A 226 -0.44 5.86 -17.72
N ARG A 227 0.50 5.22 -18.41
CA ARG A 227 0.99 3.90 -17.98
C ARG A 227 1.72 4.04 -16.65
N ASN A 228 1.58 3.06 -15.76
CA ASN A 228 2.46 2.93 -14.61
C ASN A 228 3.75 2.19 -15.02
N ARG A 229 4.69 1.99 -14.10
CA ARG A 229 5.95 1.27 -14.37
C ARG A 229 5.72 -0.06 -15.11
N ARG A 230 4.76 -0.87 -14.66
CA ARG A 230 4.41 -2.14 -15.32
C ARG A 230 3.83 -1.94 -16.72
N GLY A 231 3.01 -0.91 -16.90
CA GLY A 231 2.46 -0.55 -18.20
C GLY A 231 3.53 -0.11 -19.19
N VAL A 232 4.59 0.57 -18.73
CA VAL A 232 5.76 0.91 -19.55
C VAL A 232 6.50 -0.37 -19.93
N GLU A 233 6.84 -1.22 -18.96
CA GLU A 233 7.50 -2.50 -19.20
C GLU A 233 6.73 -3.42 -20.15
N ALA A 234 5.40 -3.48 -20.02
CA ALA A 234 4.54 -4.25 -20.93
C ALA A 234 4.57 -3.74 -22.39
N GLY A 235 4.92 -2.48 -22.61
CA GLY A 235 5.07 -1.89 -23.95
C GLY A 235 6.39 -2.18 -24.64
N LEU A 236 7.40 -2.69 -23.93
CA LEU A 236 8.78 -2.81 -24.45
C LEU A 236 8.89 -3.67 -25.69
N GLU A 237 8.35 -4.89 -25.65
CA GLU A 237 8.51 -5.86 -26.74
C GLU A 237 7.95 -5.32 -28.06
N VAL A 238 6.77 -4.68 -28.01
CA VAL A 238 6.13 -4.08 -29.17
C VAL A 238 6.97 -2.89 -29.69
N THR A 239 7.49 -2.06 -28.80
CA THR A 239 8.31 -0.89 -29.15
C THR A 239 9.63 -1.30 -29.79
N TRP A 240 10.33 -2.29 -29.22
CA TRP A 240 11.56 -2.84 -29.81
C TRP A 240 11.31 -3.53 -31.16
N SER A 241 10.20 -4.28 -31.30
CA SER A 241 9.82 -4.85 -32.60
C SER A 241 9.62 -3.78 -33.67
N ARG A 242 8.95 -2.69 -33.32
CA ARG A 242 8.72 -1.56 -34.23
C ARG A 242 10.05 -0.88 -34.63
N ALA A 243 10.90 -0.56 -33.67
CA ALA A 243 12.19 0.07 -33.92
C ALA A 243 13.05 -0.76 -34.88
N ARG A 244 13.15 -2.07 -34.64
CA ARG A 244 13.92 -2.97 -35.50
C ARG A 244 13.34 -3.08 -36.92
N SER A 245 12.02 -3.13 -37.07
CA SER A 245 11.38 -3.24 -38.39
C SER A 245 11.55 -1.99 -39.25
N SER A 246 11.74 -0.84 -38.62
CA SER A 246 11.97 0.45 -39.29
C SER A 246 13.44 0.89 -39.31
N ALA A 247 14.37 0.05 -38.83
CA ALA A 247 15.78 0.41 -38.62
C ALA A 247 15.95 1.70 -37.79
N ALA A 248 15.02 1.95 -36.88
CA ALA A 248 15.00 3.11 -36.00
C ALA A 248 15.70 2.84 -34.67
N MET A 249 16.12 3.89 -34.00
CA MET A 249 16.66 3.87 -32.64
C MET A 249 15.56 3.91 -31.59
N VAL A 250 15.92 3.59 -30.35
CA VAL A 250 15.03 3.68 -29.18
C VAL A 250 15.66 4.61 -28.16
N ALA A 251 14.93 5.63 -27.73
CA ALA A 251 15.33 6.45 -26.59
C ALA A 251 14.49 6.10 -25.37
N VAL A 252 15.15 5.88 -24.23
CA VAL A 252 14.55 5.81 -22.90
C VAL A 252 14.77 7.16 -22.24
N VAL A 253 13.69 7.84 -21.91
CA VAL A 253 13.70 9.19 -21.32
C VAL A 253 13.14 9.10 -19.92
N VAL A 254 13.85 9.64 -18.94
CA VAL A 254 13.43 9.78 -17.54
C VAL A 254 13.28 11.26 -17.24
N VAL A 255 12.18 11.61 -16.61
CA VAL A 255 11.82 12.99 -16.26
C VAL A 255 11.46 13.03 -14.78
N ASP A 256 12.01 14.00 -14.08
CA ASP A 256 11.72 14.25 -12.66
C ASP A 256 11.34 15.73 -12.48
N VAL A 257 10.34 15.98 -11.65
CA VAL A 257 9.85 17.35 -11.38
C VAL A 257 10.82 18.06 -10.45
N ASP A 258 11.28 19.23 -10.85
CA ASP A 258 12.18 20.04 -10.02
C ASP A 258 11.42 20.62 -8.81
N ASP A 259 12.01 20.52 -7.64
CA ASP A 259 11.51 21.08 -6.37
C ASP A 259 10.03 20.77 -6.06
N PHE A 260 9.50 19.62 -6.53
CA PHE A 260 8.11 19.22 -6.35
C PHE A 260 7.65 19.24 -4.89
N LYS A 261 8.57 18.95 -3.97
CA LYS A 261 8.29 19.06 -2.54
C LYS A 261 7.90 20.48 -2.15
N SER A 262 8.57 21.50 -2.70
CA SER A 262 8.25 22.91 -2.43
C SER A 262 6.85 23.30 -2.91
N VAL A 263 6.41 22.73 -4.05
CA VAL A 263 5.04 22.91 -4.56
C VAL A 263 4.04 22.35 -3.53
N ASN A 264 4.25 21.12 -3.06
CA ASN A 264 3.39 20.50 -2.07
C ASN A 264 3.37 21.23 -0.72
N ASP A 265 4.55 21.70 -0.28
CA ASP A 265 4.68 22.40 1.00
C ASP A 265 4.03 23.80 0.96
N THR A 266 4.01 24.45 -0.21
CA THR A 266 3.47 25.82 -0.42
C THR A 266 1.99 25.83 -0.76
N HIS A 267 1.55 24.95 -1.67
CA HIS A 267 0.21 24.97 -2.26
C HIS A 267 -0.66 23.76 -1.84
N GLY A 268 -0.11 22.83 -1.07
CA GLY A 268 -0.81 21.62 -0.65
C GLY A 268 -0.71 20.48 -1.68
N HIS A 269 -1.08 19.28 -1.24
CA HIS A 269 -0.98 18.07 -2.06
C HIS A 269 -1.99 18.03 -3.21
N ASP A 270 -3.14 18.67 -3.06
CA ASP A 270 -4.15 18.72 -4.12
C ASP A 270 -3.63 19.48 -5.34
N GLU A 271 -2.95 20.62 -5.13
CA GLU A 271 -2.29 21.35 -6.21
C GLU A 271 -1.12 20.56 -6.81
N GLY A 272 -0.34 19.84 -5.98
CA GLY A 272 0.70 18.94 -6.46
C GLY A 272 0.14 17.86 -7.39
N ASP A 273 -1.01 17.30 -7.06
CA ASP A 273 -1.70 16.31 -7.89
C ASP A 273 -2.18 16.91 -9.23
N GLU A 274 -2.68 18.16 -9.24
CA GLU A 274 -3.03 18.88 -10.47
C GLU A 274 -1.80 19.18 -11.34
N VAL A 275 -0.68 19.57 -10.75
CA VAL A 275 0.59 19.77 -11.48
C VAL A 275 1.03 18.48 -12.17
N LEU A 276 0.94 17.32 -11.49
CA LEU A 276 1.28 16.02 -12.08
C LEU A 276 0.33 15.64 -13.22
N GLN A 277 -0.96 15.98 -13.14
CA GLN A 277 -1.92 15.75 -14.23
C GLN A 277 -1.65 16.64 -15.44
N ARG A 278 -1.33 17.94 -15.23
CA ARG A 278 -0.92 18.85 -16.29
C ARG A 278 0.36 18.36 -16.97
N LEU A 279 1.34 17.94 -16.17
CA LEU A 279 2.60 17.40 -16.69
C LEU A 279 2.37 16.12 -17.49
N ALA A 280 1.45 15.24 -17.07
CA ALA A 280 1.10 14.05 -17.82
C ALA A 280 0.54 14.37 -19.21
N GLY A 281 -0.29 15.39 -19.32
CA GLY A 281 -0.79 15.91 -20.62
C GLY A 281 0.33 16.45 -21.50
N ALA A 282 1.24 17.24 -20.90
CA ALA A 282 2.41 17.79 -21.59
C ALA A 282 3.36 16.67 -22.06
N MET A 283 3.61 15.66 -21.24
CA MET A 283 4.41 14.48 -21.59
C MET A 283 3.86 13.72 -22.80
N LEU A 284 2.55 13.52 -22.88
CA LEU A 284 1.93 12.88 -24.04
C LEU A 284 2.12 13.71 -25.30
N ALA A 285 1.93 15.02 -25.20
CA ALA A 285 2.11 15.94 -26.34
C ALA A 285 3.57 15.99 -26.82
N ALA A 286 4.53 16.16 -25.89
CA ALA A 286 5.96 16.25 -26.21
C ALA A 286 6.55 14.93 -26.74
N SER A 287 6.04 13.78 -26.24
CA SER A 287 6.54 12.47 -26.66
C SER A 287 6.08 12.06 -28.07
N GLY A 288 5.00 12.63 -28.58
CA GLY A 288 4.49 12.35 -29.92
C GLY A 288 3.80 11.00 -30.08
N GLN A 289 3.30 10.76 -31.31
CA GLN A 289 2.53 9.55 -31.62
C GLN A 289 3.40 8.29 -31.54
N GLY A 290 2.84 7.23 -30.95
CA GLY A 290 3.50 5.93 -30.86
C GLY A 290 4.52 5.79 -29.74
N ALA A 291 4.76 6.83 -28.94
CA ALA A 291 5.57 6.76 -27.74
C ALA A 291 4.84 5.96 -26.63
N VAL A 292 5.61 5.28 -25.79
CA VAL A 292 5.12 4.70 -24.54
C VAL A 292 5.44 5.68 -23.43
N VAL A 293 4.40 6.27 -22.81
CA VAL A 293 4.55 7.27 -21.76
C VAL A 293 3.95 6.75 -20.47
N GLY A 294 4.65 6.92 -19.36
CA GLY A 294 4.20 6.47 -18.05
C GLY A 294 4.70 7.32 -16.90
N ARG A 295 4.02 7.20 -15.76
CA ARG A 295 4.47 7.70 -14.46
C ARG A 295 5.04 6.55 -13.66
N THR A 296 6.32 6.60 -13.34
CA THR A 296 7.09 5.50 -12.76
C THR A 296 7.35 5.65 -11.27
N GLY A 297 7.15 6.85 -10.74
CA GLY A 297 7.34 7.19 -9.32
C GLY A 297 6.36 8.26 -8.85
N GLY A 298 6.62 8.83 -7.68
CA GLY A 298 5.78 9.89 -7.11
C GLY A 298 5.75 11.16 -7.96
N GLU A 299 6.91 11.60 -8.42
CA GLU A 299 7.15 12.79 -9.24
C GLU A 299 7.99 12.46 -10.50
N GLU A 300 8.16 11.14 -10.77
CA GLU A 300 8.96 10.64 -11.88
C GLU A 300 8.08 10.17 -13.03
N PHE A 301 8.45 10.58 -14.24
CA PHE A 301 7.82 10.13 -15.49
C PHE A 301 8.85 9.48 -16.41
N MET A 302 8.37 8.67 -17.34
CA MET A 302 9.21 8.01 -18.32
C MET A 302 8.54 8.01 -19.68
N ALA A 303 9.35 8.15 -20.72
CA ALA A 303 8.91 7.94 -22.10
C ALA A 303 9.86 7.00 -22.84
N ILE A 304 9.32 6.16 -23.72
CA ILE A 304 10.09 5.36 -24.67
C ILE A 304 9.71 5.85 -26.05
N LEU A 305 10.70 6.40 -26.75
CA LEU A 305 10.54 7.02 -28.06
C LEU A 305 11.21 6.13 -29.13
N VAL A 306 10.71 6.19 -30.35
CA VAL A 306 11.29 5.52 -31.52
C VAL A 306 11.43 6.53 -32.65
N GLY A 307 12.59 6.59 -33.30
CA GLY A 307 12.87 7.51 -34.40
C GLY A 307 14.29 7.42 -34.89
N THR A 308 14.68 8.32 -35.81
CA THR A 308 16.09 8.53 -36.14
C THR A 308 16.79 9.27 -35.00
N ARG A 309 18.12 9.29 -35.00
CA ARG A 309 18.88 9.97 -33.94
C ARG A 309 18.55 11.47 -33.90
N GLU A 310 18.47 12.11 -35.04
CA GLU A 310 18.16 13.53 -35.17
C GLU A 310 16.78 13.86 -34.61
N GLU A 311 15.75 13.08 -34.98
CA GLU A 311 14.39 13.24 -34.45
C GLU A 311 14.31 13.05 -32.95
N LEU A 312 15.03 12.05 -32.40
CA LEU A 312 15.04 11.77 -30.97
C LEU A 312 15.72 12.89 -30.20
N VAL A 313 16.90 13.37 -30.66
CA VAL A 313 17.64 14.45 -30.00
C VAL A 313 16.82 15.75 -30.02
N GLU A 314 16.30 16.15 -31.17
CA GLU A 314 15.46 17.36 -31.30
C GLU A 314 14.24 17.30 -30.36
N ARG A 315 13.57 16.14 -30.31
CA ARG A 315 12.40 15.95 -29.46
C ARG A 315 12.74 15.97 -27.97
N ILE A 316 13.86 15.36 -27.57
CA ILE A 316 14.29 15.31 -26.16
C ILE A 316 14.75 16.70 -25.71
N ASP A 317 15.51 17.43 -26.51
CA ASP A 317 15.95 18.80 -26.21
C ASP A 317 14.76 19.76 -26.05
N ALA A 318 13.69 19.55 -26.82
CA ALA A 318 12.47 20.33 -26.71
C ALA A 318 11.61 19.96 -25.48
N MET A 319 11.88 18.80 -24.81
CA MET A 319 11.04 18.34 -23.71
C MET A 319 11.08 19.26 -22.50
N ALA A 320 12.26 19.64 -22.00
CA ALA A 320 12.34 20.43 -20.76
C ALA A 320 11.53 21.73 -20.85
N PRO A 321 11.65 22.58 -21.91
CA PRO A 321 10.80 23.76 -22.04
C PRO A 321 9.32 23.42 -22.27
N ALA A 322 8.99 22.33 -23.00
CA ALA A 322 7.61 21.93 -23.28
C ALA A 322 6.89 21.34 -22.05
N LEU A 323 7.64 20.87 -21.07
CA LEU A 323 7.13 20.25 -19.85
C LEU A 323 7.03 21.24 -18.67
N ARG A 324 7.30 22.51 -18.89
CA ARG A 324 7.01 23.54 -17.89
C ARG A 324 5.50 23.69 -17.72
N VAL A 325 5.04 23.49 -16.50
CA VAL A 325 3.60 23.57 -16.17
C VAL A 325 3.36 24.57 -15.05
N PRO A 326 2.22 25.29 -15.08
CA PRO A 326 1.88 26.21 -14.01
C PRO A 326 1.54 25.46 -12.73
N ALA A 327 1.94 26.03 -11.57
CA ALA A 327 1.45 25.64 -10.24
C ALA A 327 0.70 26.84 -9.64
N GLY A 328 -0.41 26.54 -8.99
CA GLY A 328 -1.34 27.54 -8.42
C GLY A 328 -2.60 27.74 -9.24
N PRO A 329 -3.63 28.38 -8.66
CA PRO A 329 -4.92 28.51 -9.28
C PRO A 329 -4.87 29.36 -10.54
N VAL A 330 -5.17 28.75 -11.68
CA VAL A 330 -5.20 29.41 -12.99
C VAL A 330 -6.36 30.40 -13.02
N GLY A 331 -6.09 31.69 -13.38
CA GLY A 331 -7.14 32.71 -13.58
C GLY A 331 -7.44 33.61 -12.39
N THR A 332 -6.72 33.51 -11.28
CA THR A 332 -6.95 34.35 -10.07
C THR A 332 -6.16 35.66 -10.06
N GLY A 333 -5.31 35.93 -11.07
CA GLY A 333 -4.44 37.11 -11.10
C GLY A 333 -3.23 37.03 -10.14
N ALA A 334 -3.09 35.95 -9.39
CA ALA A 334 -1.91 35.69 -8.58
C ALA A 334 -0.72 35.29 -9.46
N PRO A 335 0.53 35.56 -9.05
CA PRO A 335 1.71 35.10 -9.79
C PRO A 335 1.71 33.56 -9.85
N VAL A 336 1.62 33.04 -11.08
CA VAL A 336 1.65 31.58 -11.31
C VAL A 336 3.10 31.11 -11.24
N LEU A 337 3.40 30.25 -10.29
CA LEU A 337 4.70 29.59 -10.21
C LEU A 337 4.81 28.61 -11.38
N SER A 338 5.93 28.65 -12.12
CA SER A 338 6.21 27.68 -13.17
C SER A 338 7.07 26.55 -12.61
N VAL A 339 6.57 25.35 -12.71
CA VAL A 339 7.29 24.13 -12.31
C VAL A 339 8.05 23.60 -13.51
N SER A 340 9.36 23.41 -13.36
CA SER A 340 10.26 22.84 -14.37
C SER A 340 10.52 21.37 -14.13
N VAL A 341 11.23 20.75 -15.07
CA VAL A 341 11.62 19.35 -15.00
C VAL A 341 13.07 19.16 -15.39
N SER A 342 13.72 18.16 -14.80
CA SER A 342 15.00 17.62 -15.24
C SER A 342 14.78 16.39 -16.10
N VAL A 343 15.41 16.36 -17.28
CA VAL A 343 15.25 15.29 -18.29
C VAL A 343 16.58 14.59 -18.49
N GLY A 344 16.59 13.26 -18.39
CA GLY A 344 17.74 12.45 -18.79
C GLY A 344 17.31 11.43 -19.85
N ALA A 345 18.10 11.26 -20.89
CA ALA A 345 17.78 10.37 -21.98
C ALA A 345 18.96 9.51 -22.44
N ALA A 346 18.72 8.24 -22.68
CA ALA A 346 19.68 7.32 -23.26
C ALA A 346 19.14 6.77 -24.59
N VAL A 347 19.91 6.96 -25.66
CA VAL A 347 19.55 6.54 -27.02
C VAL A 347 20.27 5.25 -27.37
N ILE A 348 19.51 4.18 -27.60
CA ILE A 348 20.00 2.88 -28.03
C ILE A 348 20.10 2.89 -29.56
N VAL A 349 21.33 2.96 -30.06
CA VAL A 349 21.62 3.08 -31.51
C VAL A 349 21.26 1.80 -32.25
N GLN A 350 21.50 0.64 -31.64
CA GLN A 350 21.17 -0.66 -32.23
C GLN A 350 20.35 -1.51 -31.24
N PRO A 351 19.03 -1.36 -31.22
CA PRO A 351 18.19 -2.14 -30.33
C PRO A 351 18.37 -3.66 -30.55
N SER A 352 18.61 -4.41 -29.50
CA SER A 352 18.76 -5.87 -29.52
C SER A 352 17.44 -6.54 -29.98
N SER A 353 17.43 -7.87 -30.04
CA SER A 353 16.17 -8.58 -30.36
C SER A 353 15.08 -8.28 -29.32
N PRO A 354 13.77 -8.31 -29.69
CA PRO A 354 12.68 -8.08 -28.75
C PRO A 354 12.72 -8.93 -27.48
N ARG A 355 13.33 -10.14 -27.55
CA ARG A 355 13.53 -11.02 -26.39
C ARG A 355 14.56 -10.50 -25.39
N ARG A 356 15.43 -9.59 -25.80
CA ARG A 356 16.44 -8.93 -24.95
C ARG A 356 16.10 -7.47 -24.65
N SER A 357 14.96 -6.99 -25.11
CA SER A 357 14.49 -5.62 -24.87
C SER A 357 14.51 -5.20 -23.40
N GLY A 358 14.27 -6.13 -22.50
CA GLY A 358 14.33 -5.89 -21.06
C GLY A 358 15.75 -5.62 -20.53
N ASP A 359 16.80 -6.16 -21.15
CA ASP A 359 18.21 -5.92 -20.76
C ASP A 359 18.62 -4.54 -21.24
N ASP A 360 18.42 -4.26 -22.54
CA ASP A 360 18.68 -2.94 -23.15
C ASP A 360 17.93 -1.84 -22.37
N PHE A 361 16.66 -2.09 -22.07
CA PHE A 361 15.84 -1.13 -21.32
C PHE A 361 16.41 -0.82 -19.94
N ARG A 362 16.81 -1.85 -19.16
CA ARG A 362 17.36 -1.64 -17.81
C ARG A 362 18.68 -0.88 -17.85
N GLU A 363 19.50 -1.11 -18.88
CA GLU A 363 20.75 -0.39 -19.07
C GLU A 363 20.49 1.06 -19.44
N ALA A 364 19.61 1.31 -20.45
CA ALA A 364 19.23 2.64 -20.87
C ALA A 364 18.53 3.43 -19.76
N GLN A 365 17.67 2.79 -19.00
CA GLN A 365 17.03 3.41 -17.84
C GLN A 365 18.06 3.90 -16.82
N ARG A 366 19.01 3.04 -16.42
CA ARG A 366 20.07 3.45 -15.47
C ARG A 366 20.91 4.61 -15.98
N ARG A 367 21.21 4.62 -17.30
CA ARG A 367 21.95 5.72 -17.90
C ARG A 367 21.13 7.00 -17.94
N ALA A 368 19.85 6.93 -18.32
CA ALA A 368 18.93 8.06 -18.33
C ALA A 368 18.72 8.63 -16.91
N ASP A 369 18.54 7.77 -15.88
CA ASP A 369 18.45 8.20 -14.48
C ASP A 369 19.71 8.98 -14.04
N GLY A 370 20.89 8.51 -14.41
CA GLY A 370 22.15 9.22 -14.14
C GLY A 370 22.20 10.61 -14.80
N LEU A 371 21.81 10.71 -16.06
CA LEU A 371 21.78 11.96 -16.82
C LEU A 371 20.71 12.93 -16.27
N MET A 372 19.54 12.43 -15.89
CA MET A 372 18.50 13.24 -15.25
C MET A 372 19.01 13.82 -13.92
N TYR A 373 19.71 13.03 -13.13
CA TYR A 373 20.31 13.50 -11.89
C TYR A 373 21.42 14.55 -12.12
N GLU A 374 22.25 14.39 -13.17
CA GLU A 374 23.22 15.41 -13.61
C GLU A 374 22.51 16.71 -14.01
N ALA A 375 21.43 16.65 -14.80
CA ALA A 375 20.60 17.78 -15.17
C ALA A 375 20.04 18.50 -13.93
N LYS A 376 19.51 17.75 -12.98
CA LYS A 376 18.98 18.27 -11.70
C LYS A 376 20.06 18.98 -10.87
N ARG A 377 21.25 18.40 -10.77
CA ARG A 377 22.39 19.03 -10.05
C ARG A 377 22.94 20.28 -10.75
N ALA A 378 22.80 20.38 -12.05
CA ALA A 378 23.22 21.55 -12.85
C ALA A 378 22.20 22.71 -12.79
N GLY A 379 21.16 22.62 -11.94
CA GLY A 379 20.15 23.65 -11.71
C GLY A 379 18.77 23.34 -12.26
N GLY A 380 18.54 22.12 -12.76
CA GLY A 380 17.26 21.70 -13.32
C GLY A 380 16.91 22.34 -14.65
N ASP A 381 15.64 22.20 -15.09
CA ASP A 381 15.05 22.83 -16.26
C ASP A 381 15.83 22.60 -17.57
N ARG A 382 16.33 21.39 -17.75
CA ARG A 382 17.16 20.99 -18.89
C ARG A 382 17.10 19.51 -19.21
N ALA A 383 17.55 19.16 -20.41
CA ALA A 383 17.77 17.80 -20.85
C ALA A 383 19.27 17.46 -20.90
N ALA A 384 19.60 16.19 -20.63
CA ALA A 384 20.91 15.58 -20.85
C ALA A 384 20.74 14.28 -21.62
N ILE A 385 21.51 14.07 -22.67
CA ILE A 385 21.36 12.95 -23.62
C ILE A 385 22.69 12.24 -23.78
N ALA A 386 22.66 10.91 -23.86
CA ALA A 386 23.80 10.10 -24.26
C ALA A 386 23.37 8.94 -25.16
N ASP A 387 24.26 8.50 -26.02
CA ASP A 387 24.12 7.29 -26.82
C ASP A 387 24.59 6.04 -26.01
N LEU A 388 23.97 4.88 -26.30
CA LEU A 388 24.26 3.54 -25.75
C LEU A 388 24.52 2.55 -26.89
#